data_6d9a5b1f473211c6383a204efadae6c9
#
_entry.id   6d9a5b1f473211c6383a204efadae6c9
#
_cell.length_a   1.000
_cell.length_b   1.000
_cell.length_c   1.000
_cell.angle_alpha   90.00
_cell.angle_beta   90.00
_cell.angle_gamma   90.00
#
_symmetry.space_group_name_H-M   'P 1'
#
loop_
_entity.id
_entity.type
_entity.pdbx_description
1 polymer ?
#
loop_
_entity_poly.entity_id
_entity_poly.type
_entity_poly.pdbx_seq_one_letter_code
_entity_poly.pdbx_strand_id
1 'polypeptide(L)'
;MPAPATALVMHPYVREELLHDGHIARLDTLCSLASRNPFPSFDNAPQKTLAKTEILITSWGCPSIDRAVLNQLPKLKLIAHLAGSVKGFVDEYAWRRGVMVTNAVAANAVPVAEYTLAAILFANKRVFQLNRAYRKVRENRSPWSRE
;
A
#
# COMPACT_ATOMS: atom_id res chain seq x y z
N MET A 1 28.20 4.59 -8.69
CA MET A 1 27.33 3.86 -9.62
C MET A 1 26.15 4.77 -9.95
N PRO A 2 25.59 4.76 -11.15
CA PRO A 2 24.41 5.55 -11.45
C PRO A 2 23.24 5.09 -10.57
N ALA A 3 22.39 6.05 -10.19
CA ALA A 3 21.20 5.75 -9.40
C ALA A 3 20.24 4.82 -10.18
N PRO A 4 19.69 3.76 -9.55
CA PRO A 4 18.85 2.79 -10.25
C PRO A 4 17.57 3.43 -10.78
N ALA A 5 17.22 3.11 -12.02
CA ALA A 5 16.01 3.61 -12.66
C ALA A 5 14.78 2.99 -11.97
N THR A 6 13.89 3.84 -11.49
CA THR A 6 12.77 3.45 -10.64
C THR A 6 11.44 3.96 -11.19
N ALA A 7 10.42 3.11 -11.23
CA ALA A 7 9.06 3.49 -11.57
C ALA A 7 8.11 3.24 -10.40
N LEU A 8 7.12 4.15 -10.25
CA LEU A 8 6.02 4.02 -9.32
C LEU A 8 4.79 3.51 -10.08
N VAL A 9 4.19 2.41 -9.64
CA VAL A 9 2.94 1.88 -10.23
C VAL A 9 1.96 1.56 -9.11
N MET A 10 0.95 2.41 -8.97
CA MET A 10 -0.11 2.31 -7.96
C MET A 10 -1.21 3.30 -8.27
N HIS A 11 -2.32 3.21 -7.57
CA HIS A 11 -3.36 4.24 -7.70
C HIS A 11 -2.84 5.62 -7.25
N PRO A 12 -3.08 6.71 -7.99
CA PRO A 12 -2.57 8.06 -7.65
C PRO A 12 -2.92 8.51 -6.24
N TYR A 13 -4.15 8.28 -5.79
CA TYR A 13 -4.59 8.57 -4.42
C TYR A 13 -3.72 7.88 -3.37
N VAL A 14 -3.33 6.64 -3.61
CA VAL A 14 -2.47 5.87 -2.68
C VAL A 14 -1.09 6.50 -2.55
N ARG A 15 -0.55 7.06 -3.64
CA ARG A 15 0.73 7.80 -3.59
C ARG A 15 0.63 9.01 -2.68
N GLU A 16 -0.46 9.78 -2.77
CA GLU A 16 -0.67 10.98 -1.95
C GLU A 16 -0.73 10.63 -0.46
N GLU A 17 -1.36 9.51 -0.10
CA GLU A 17 -1.49 9.03 1.28
C GLU A 17 -0.18 8.44 1.84
N LEU A 18 0.61 7.74 1.03
CA LEU A 18 1.78 6.98 1.50
C LEU A 18 3.11 7.69 1.26
N LEU A 19 3.23 8.44 0.16
CA LEU A 19 4.49 9.05 -0.27
C LEU A 19 4.39 10.58 -0.29
N HIS A 20 4.43 11.18 0.89
CA HIS A 20 4.51 12.64 1.02
C HIS A 20 5.81 13.19 0.42
N ASP A 21 5.89 14.50 0.23
CA ASP A 21 7.03 15.14 -0.46
C ASP A 21 8.39 14.83 0.17
N GLY A 22 8.45 14.67 1.50
CA GLY A 22 9.67 14.25 2.19
C GLY A 22 10.14 12.84 1.80
N HIS A 23 9.21 11.91 1.57
CA HIS A 23 9.54 10.56 1.10
C HIS A 23 10.02 10.57 -0.35
N ILE A 24 9.38 11.38 -1.21
CA ILE A 24 9.80 11.56 -2.60
C ILE A 24 11.19 12.20 -2.66
N ALA A 25 11.44 13.24 -1.88
CA ALA A 25 12.75 13.87 -1.81
C ALA A 25 13.83 12.87 -1.38
N ARG A 26 13.52 11.98 -0.43
CA ARG A 26 14.44 10.91 -0.02
C ARG A 26 14.65 9.87 -1.12
N LEU A 27 13.60 9.48 -1.84
CA LEU A 27 13.73 8.58 -2.98
C LEU A 27 14.62 9.17 -4.08
N ASP A 28 14.49 10.47 -4.37
CA ASP A 28 15.33 11.17 -5.35
C ASP A 28 16.83 11.12 -4.99
N THR A 29 17.20 10.93 -3.72
CA THR A 29 18.60 10.74 -3.31
C THR A 29 19.10 9.30 -3.49
N LEU A 30 18.20 8.33 -3.57
CA LEU A 30 18.51 6.89 -3.60
C LEU A 30 18.39 6.29 -5.01
N CYS A 31 17.48 6.82 -5.83
CA CYS A 31 17.16 6.28 -7.13
C CYS A 31 16.76 7.37 -8.13
N SER A 32 16.71 7.00 -9.40
CA SER A 32 16.25 7.89 -10.48
C SER A 32 14.79 7.59 -10.77
N LEU A 33 13.88 8.40 -10.20
CA LEU A 33 12.45 8.27 -10.44
C LEU A 33 12.10 8.67 -11.88
N ALA A 34 11.40 7.80 -12.60
CA ALA A 34 10.89 8.07 -13.95
C ALA A 34 9.82 9.17 -13.94
N SER A 35 9.06 9.24 -12.86
CA SER A 35 8.06 10.28 -12.58
C SER A 35 7.82 10.33 -11.06
N ARG A 36 7.57 11.51 -10.51
CA ARG A 36 7.11 11.69 -9.13
C ARG A 36 5.65 11.30 -8.94
N ASN A 37 4.88 11.30 -10.02
CA ASN A 37 3.53 10.78 -10.05
C ASN A 37 3.56 9.31 -10.48
N PRO A 38 2.75 8.44 -9.86
CA PRO A 38 2.70 7.04 -10.23
C PRO A 38 2.00 6.87 -11.58
N PHE A 39 2.36 5.79 -12.26
CA PHE A 39 1.57 5.28 -13.36
C PHE A 39 0.41 4.46 -12.77
N PRO A 40 -0.86 4.72 -13.15
CA PRO A 40 -1.99 3.95 -12.64
C PRO A 40 -2.02 2.51 -13.18
N SER A 41 -1.38 2.26 -14.31
CA SER A 41 -1.18 0.93 -14.89
C SER A 41 0.11 0.87 -15.70
N PHE A 42 0.52 -0.35 -16.10
CA PHE A 42 1.68 -0.53 -16.97
C PHE A 42 1.44 0.02 -18.38
N ASP A 43 0.20 0.01 -18.86
CA ASP A 43 -0.16 0.57 -20.16
C ASP A 43 -0.04 2.11 -20.20
N ASN A 44 -0.13 2.77 -19.07
CA ASN A 44 0.07 4.21 -18.95
C ASN A 44 1.55 4.60 -18.84
N ALA A 45 2.44 3.65 -18.63
CA ALA A 45 3.87 3.93 -18.55
C ALA A 45 4.52 3.82 -19.94
N PRO A 46 5.37 4.80 -20.33
CA PRO A 46 6.09 4.69 -21.60
C PRO A 46 6.94 3.43 -21.66
N GLN A 47 6.91 2.71 -22.78
CA GLN A 47 7.69 1.47 -22.97
C GLN A 47 9.19 1.66 -22.67
N LYS A 48 9.74 2.82 -23.06
CA LYS A 48 11.14 3.18 -22.77
C LYS A 48 11.44 3.28 -21.29
N THR A 49 10.45 3.68 -20.49
CA THR A 49 10.55 3.73 -19.04
C THR A 49 10.57 2.31 -18.48
N LEU A 50 9.60 1.48 -18.83
CA LEU A 50 9.52 0.09 -18.39
C LEU A 50 10.79 -0.69 -18.73
N ALA A 51 11.28 -0.56 -19.96
CA ALA A 51 12.49 -1.25 -20.42
C ALA A 51 13.78 -0.88 -19.66
N LYS A 52 13.81 0.29 -18.99
CA LYS A 52 14.95 0.76 -18.20
C LYS A 52 14.79 0.51 -16.70
N THR A 53 13.56 0.24 -16.23
CA THR A 53 13.23 0.13 -14.81
C THR A 53 13.98 -1.02 -14.16
N GLU A 54 14.73 -0.70 -13.12
CA GLU A 54 15.45 -1.65 -12.27
C GLU A 54 14.72 -1.90 -10.94
N ILE A 55 14.00 -0.88 -10.45
CA ILE A 55 13.21 -0.96 -9.22
C ILE A 55 11.77 -0.58 -9.56
N LEU A 56 10.83 -1.41 -9.16
CA LEU A 56 9.40 -1.15 -9.26
C LEU A 56 8.84 -0.94 -7.86
N ILE A 57 8.38 0.27 -7.56
CA ILE A 57 7.68 0.57 -6.31
C ILE A 57 6.18 0.48 -6.58
N THR A 58 5.50 -0.37 -5.83
CA THR A 58 4.07 -0.66 -5.99
C THR A 58 3.31 -0.47 -4.69
N SER A 59 2.00 -0.31 -4.79
CA SER A 59 1.08 -0.31 -3.65
C SER A 59 -0.32 -0.69 -4.12
N TRP A 60 -1.37 -0.38 -3.33
CA TRP A 60 -2.74 -0.64 -3.69
C TRP A 60 -3.11 0.00 -5.04
N GLY A 61 -3.87 -0.73 -5.84
CA GLY A 61 -4.24 -0.35 -7.20
C GLY A 61 -3.18 -0.65 -8.24
N CYS A 62 -2.04 -1.23 -7.88
CA CYS A 62 -1.11 -1.79 -8.86
C CYS A 62 -1.78 -2.99 -9.57
N PRO A 63 -1.84 -2.99 -10.91
CA PRO A 63 -2.32 -4.15 -11.66
C PRO A 63 -1.42 -5.36 -11.46
N SER A 64 -1.92 -6.54 -11.84
CA SER A 64 -1.15 -7.78 -11.78
C SER A 64 0.16 -7.66 -12.52
N ILE A 65 1.23 -8.11 -11.87
CA ILE A 65 2.58 -8.18 -12.44
C ILE A 65 2.76 -9.61 -12.97
N ASP A 66 2.08 -9.87 -14.07
CA ASP A 66 2.12 -11.15 -14.75
C ASP A 66 3.38 -11.31 -15.62
N ARG A 67 3.46 -12.42 -16.30
CA ARG A 67 4.58 -12.71 -17.20
C ARG A 67 4.69 -11.71 -18.35
N ALA A 68 3.57 -11.21 -18.87
CA ALA A 68 3.58 -10.24 -19.97
C ALA A 68 4.15 -8.89 -19.51
N VAL A 69 3.76 -8.42 -18.33
CA VAL A 69 4.32 -7.23 -17.69
C VAL A 69 5.80 -7.41 -17.37
N LEU A 70 6.19 -8.55 -16.79
CA LEU A 70 7.59 -8.85 -16.47
C LEU A 70 8.48 -8.87 -17.70
N ASN A 71 7.97 -9.27 -18.86
CA ASN A 71 8.72 -9.23 -20.12
C ASN A 71 8.97 -7.78 -20.61
N GLN A 72 8.14 -6.82 -20.22
CA GLN A 72 8.37 -5.39 -20.50
C GLN A 72 9.40 -4.76 -19.56
N LEU A 73 9.78 -5.46 -18.48
CA LEU A 73 10.71 -5.03 -17.45
C LEU A 73 12.00 -5.88 -17.45
N PRO A 74 12.78 -5.90 -18.54
CA PRO A 74 13.93 -6.82 -18.68
C PRO A 74 15.06 -6.56 -17.67
N LYS A 75 15.14 -5.32 -17.12
CA LYS A 75 16.18 -4.92 -16.16
C LYS A 75 15.70 -4.95 -14.71
N LEU A 76 14.47 -5.41 -14.44
CA LEU A 76 13.89 -5.42 -13.11
C LEU A 76 14.70 -6.30 -12.16
N LYS A 77 15.07 -5.74 -11.02
CA LYS A 77 15.84 -6.39 -9.95
C LYS A 77 15.06 -6.44 -8.64
N LEU A 78 14.19 -5.45 -8.39
CA LEU A 78 13.46 -5.30 -7.14
C LEU A 78 12.02 -4.86 -7.40
N ILE A 79 11.08 -5.54 -6.75
CA ILE A 79 9.71 -5.06 -6.53
C ILE A 79 9.57 -4.70 -5.05
N ALA A 80 9.38 -3.42 -4.75
CA ALA A 80 9.15 -2.92 -3.40
C ALA A 80 7.66 -2.58 -3.24
N HIS A 81 6.91 -3.46 -2.56
CA HIS A 81 5.47 -3.28 -2.36
C HIS A 81 5.19 -2.54 -1.05
N LEU A 82 4.64 -1.33 -1.12
CA LEU A 82 4.35 -0.47 0.05
C LEU A 82 3.05 -0.85 0.77
N ALA A 83 2.64 -2.09 0.69
CA ALA A 83 1.45 -2.60 1.36
C ALA A 83 1.68 -4.02 1.88
N GLY A 84 0.60 -4.76 2.11
CA GLY A 84 0.64 -6.08 2.72
C GLY A 84 1.12 -7.20 1.79
N SER A 85 0.24 -8.13 1.47
CA SER A 85 0.60 -9.32 0.71
C SER A 85 0.81 -9.04 -0.77
N VAL A 86 1.82 -9.67 -1.35
CA VAL A 86 2.06 -9.70 -2.81
C VAL A 86 1.45 -10.93 -3.47
N LYS A 87 0.83 -11.84 -2.68
CA LYS A 87 0.19 -13.04 -3.19
C LYS A 87 -0.97 -12.67 -4.12
N GLY A 88 -1.02 -13.34 -5.26
CA GLY A 88 -2.11 -13.18 -6.21
C GLY A 88 -1.95 -12.05 -7.22
N PHE A 89 -0.95 -11.15 -7.07
CA PHE A 89 -0.70 -10.14 -8.10
C PHE A 89 0.74 -10.11 -8.64
N VAL A 90 1.70 -10.73 -7.98
CA VAL A 90 3.05 -10.97 -8.53
C VAL A 90 3.17 -12.41 -8.99
N ASP A 91 3.43 -12.62 -10.26
CA ASP A 91 3.63 -13.95 -10.84
C ASP A 91 4.95 -14.58 -10.36
N GLU A 92 4.94 -15.89 -10.13
CA GLU A 92 6.12 -16.66 -9.73
C GLU A 92 7.31 -16.50 -10.68
N TYR A 93 7.08 -16.13 -11.91
CA TYR A 93 8.11 -15.85 -12.89
C TYR A 93 9.08 -14.75 -12.44
N ALA A 94 8.63 -13.81 -11.60
CA ALA A 94 9.49 -12.78 -11.00
C ALA A 94 10.64 -13.42 -10.20
N TRP A 95 10.30 -14.34 -9.30
CA TRP A 95 11.30 -15.06 -8.48
C TRP A 95 12.20 -15.96 -9.33
N ARG A 96 11.64 -16.64 -10.32
CA ARG A 96 12.43 -17.47 -11.25
C ARG A 96 13.46 -16.66 -12.05
N ARG A 97 13.18 -15.37 -12.26
CA ARG A 97 14.12 -14.42 -12.89
C ARG A 97 15.13 -13.81 -11.90
N GLY A 98 15.08 -14.18 -10.63
CA GLY A 98 15.93 -13.61 -9.59
C GLY A 98 15.50 -12.20 -9.15
N VAL A 99 14.29 -11.75 -9.46
CA VAL A 99 13.75 -10.47 -8.98
C VAL A 99 13.47 -10.59 -7.48
N MET A 100 14.06 -9.68 -6.71
CA MET A 100 13.78 -9.57 -5.27
C MET A 100 12.40 -8.94 -5.08
N VAL A 101 11.60 -9.47 -4.15
CA VAL A 101 10.28 -8.93 -3.81
C VAL A 101 10.22 -8.66 -2.32
N THR A 102 9.92 -7.41 -1.95
CA THR A 102 9.71 -7.00 -0.56
C THR A 102 8.31 -6.44 -0.37
N ASN A 103 7.84 -6.43 0.86
CA ASN A 103 6.55 -5.83 1.22
C ASN A 103 6.63 -5.12 2.58
N ALA A 104 5.59 -4.36 2.91
CA ALA A 104 5.45 -3.64 4.16
C ALA A 104 4.42 -4.31 5.11
N VAL A 105 4.28 -5.64 5.04
CA VAL A 105 3.24 -6.37 5.79
C VAL A 105 3.29 -6.08 7.30
N ALA A 106 4.48 -6.02 7.90
CA ALA A 106 4.63 -5.74 9.32
C ALA A 106 4.10 -4.36 9.71
N ALA A 107 4.47 -3.32 8.95
CA ALA A 107 3.97 -1.96 9.17
C ALA A 107 2.45 -1.87 8.91
N ASN A 108 1.96 -2.52 7.86
CA ASN A 108 0.53 -2.54 7.52
C ASN A 108 -0.32 -3.29 8.56
N ALA A 109 0.25 -4.25 9.29
CA ALA A 109 -0.47 -5.02 10.30
C ALA A 109 -0.78 -4.22 11.58
N VAL A 110 0.03 -3.20 11.91
CA VAL A 110 -0.13 -2.42 13.15
C VAL A 110 -1.50 -1.74 13.23
N PRO A 111 -1.91 -0.88 12.29
CA PRO A 111 -3.21 -0.22 12.34
C PRO A 111 -4.39 -1.21 12.28
N VAL A 112 -4.22 -2.36 11.63
CA VAL A 112 -5.24 -3.43 11.61
C VAL A 112 -5.41 -4.04 12.99
N ALA A 113 -4.32 -4.30 13.70
CA ALA A 113 -4.35 -4.83 15.06
C ALA A 113 -4.99 -3.82 16.04
N GLU A 114 -4.62 -2.55 15.95
CA GLU A 114 -5.20 -1.46 16.76
C GLU A 114 -6.71 -1.33 16.53
N TYR A 115 -7.14 -1.30 15.27
CA TYR A 115 -8.56 -1.28 14.91
C TYR A 115 -9.30 -2.49 15.47
N THR A 116 -8.72 -3.70 15.32
CA THR A 116 -9.32 -4.94 15.81
C THR A 116 -9.49 -4.91 17.33
N LEU A 117 -8.47 -4.48 18.06
CA LEU A 117 -8.55 -4.33 19.53
C LEU A 117 -9.63 -3.32 19.92
N ALA A 118 -9.67 -2.16 19.28
CA ALA A 118 -10.70 -1.14 19.53
C ALA A 118 -12.10 -1.69 19.25
N ALA A 119 -12.29 -2.42 18.15
CA ALA A 119 -13.57 -3.03 17.79
C ALA A 119 -14.04 -4.07 18.82
N ILE A 120 -13.11 -4.91 19.33
CA ILE A 120 -13.40 -5.88 20.39
C ILE A 120 -13.84 -5.17 21.68
N LEU A 121 -13.11 -4.13 22.09
CA LEU A 121 -13.45 -3.34 23.28
C LEU A 121 -14.81 -2.65 23.14
N PHE A 122 -15.09 -2.06 21.97
CA PHE A 122 -16.38 -1.42 21.71
C PHE A 122 -17.54 -2.41 21.71
N ALA A 123 -17.34 -3.60 21.15
CA ALA A 123 -18.35 -4.67 21.14
C ALA A 123 -18.64 -5.15 22.59
N ASN A 124 -17.61 -5.47 23.35
CA ASN A 124 -17.74 -5.92 24.76
C ASN A 124 -18.40 -4.89 25.66
N LYS A 125 -18.09 -3.61 25.47
CA LYS A 125 -18.71 -2.49 26.20
C LYS A 125 -20.07 -2.05 25.63
N ARG A 126 -20.56 -2.71 24.57
CA ARG A 126 -21.85 -2.38 23.92
C ARG A 126 -21.97 -0.89 23.53
N VAL A 127 -20.86 -0.26 23.13
CA VAL A 127 -20.77 1.20 22.94
C VAL A 127 -21.85 1.73 22.00
N PHE A 128 -22.11 1.02 20.89
CA PHE A 128 -23.13 1.46 19.92
C PHE A 128 -24.56 1.31 20.43
N GLN A 129 -24.84 0.31 21.26
CA GLN A 129 -26.17 0.13 21.89
C GLN A 129 -26.38 1.20 22.97
N LEU A 130 -25.38 1.45 23.81
CA LEU A 130 -25.41 2.49 24.82
C LEU A 130 -25.57 3.88 24.20
N ASN A 131 -24.82 4.19 23.14
CA ASN A 131 -24.98 5.46 22.43
C ASN A 131 -26.41 5.66 21.91
N ARG A 132 -27.02 4.62 21.32
CA ARG A 132 -28.42 4.69 20.87
C ARG A 132 -29.38 4.87 22.05
N ALA A 133 -29.15 4.18 23.16
CA ALA A 133 -29.99 4.30 24.37
C ALA A 133 -29.89 5.70 24.98
N TYR A 134 -28.65 6.23 25.15
CA TYR A 134 -28.45 7.60 25.67
C TYR A 134 -29.08 8.65 24.76
N ARG A 135 -29.04 8.51 23.47
CA ARG A 135 -29.73 9.44 22.54
C ARG A 135 -31.22 9.43 22.70
N LYS A 136 -31.87 8.31 23.11
CA LYS A 136 -33.30 8.20 23.34
C LYS A 136 -33.70 8.84 24.68
N VAL A 137 -32.90 8.64 25.71
CA VAL A 137 -33.21 9.07 27.10
C VAL A 137 -32.74 10.49 27.37
N ARG A 138 -31.82 11.02 26.57
CA ARG A 138 -31.18 12.35 26.66
C ARG A 138 -30.75 12.73 28.09
N GLU A 139 -31.60 13.40 28.87
CA GLU A 139 -31.28 13.96 30.20
C GLU A 139 -31.39 12.93 31.33
N ASN A 140 -32.21 11.90 31.18
CA ASN A 140 -32.39 10.88 32.23
C ASN A 140 -31.34 9.76 32.09
N ARG A 141 -30.26 9.90 32.89
CA ARG A 141 -29.14 8.93 32.93
C ARG A 141 -29.33 7.84 34.00
N SER A 142 -30.33 7.97 34.86
CA SER A 142 -30.49 7.07 36.01
C SER A 142 -30.69 5.57 35.70
N PRO A 143 -31.35 5.18 34.58
CA PRO A 143 -31.47 3.76 34.25
C PRO A 143 -30.15 3.04 33.91
N TRP A 144 -29.11 3.81 33.52
CA TRP A 144 -27.87 3.25 32.97
C TRP A 144 -26.68 3.37 33.90
N SER A 145 -26.84 4.03 35.05
CA SER A 145 -25.77 4.20 36.03
C SER A 145 -25.61 3.00 36.99
N ARG A 146 -26.41 1.95 36.82
CA ARG A 146 -26.46 0.79 37.72
C ARG A 146 -26.08 -0.55 37.03
N GLU A 147 -25.71 -0.54 35.75
CA GLU A 147 -25.16 -1.67 34.99
C GLU A 147 -23.67 -1.42 34.65
#